data_09de47893619d71311869626aaf16d98
#
_entry.id   09de47893619d71311869626aaf16d98
#
_cell.length_a   1.000
_cell.length_b   1.000
_cell.length_c   1.000
_cell.angle_alpha   90.00
_cell.angle_beta   90.00
_cell.angle_gamma   90.00
#
_symmetry.space_group_name_H-M   'P 1'
#
loop_
_entity.id
_entity.type
_entity.pdbx_description
1 polymer ?
#
loop_
_entity_poly.entity_id
_entity_poly.type
_entity_poly.pdbx_seq_one_letter_code
_entity_poly.pdbx_strand_id
1 'polypeptide(L)'
;MSIKAVVFDVGETLVDETESWGDWADWLGVPRLTFFATLGSVIARGGDHREVFPILRPGIDLAAESRARQAAGRRAAVTIDDFYPDALVCLRALVEAGFVVGIAGNQPSETESVLASLDVPLALVASSERWGIHKPDPAFFAKIVTELGFEPAEIAYVGDRVDNDVKPAARAGLRAIFIRRGPWAFIQAGRDDPPAADSSIDSLDELPAALANLS
;
A
#
# COMPACT_ATOMS: atom_id res chain seq x y z
N MET A 1 -16.23 -19.36 -6.36
CA MET A 1 -16.99 -18.09 -6.22
C MET A 1 -16.25 -17.04 -7.03
N SER A 2 -16.95 -16.27 -7.87
CA SER A 2 -16.30 -15.26 -8.69
C SER A 2 -15.96 -14.02 -7.86
N ILE A 3 -14.80 -13.40 -8.12
CA ILE A 3 -14.42 -12.11 -7.54
C ILE A 3 -15.39 -11.04 -8.03
N LYS A 4 -15.88 -10.20 -7.12
CA LYS A 4 -16.78 -9.07 -7.40
C LYS A 4 -16.15 -7.73 -7.09
N ALA A 5 -15.24 -7.69 -6.11
CA ALA A 5 -14.58 -6.47 -5.71
C ALA A 5 -13.05 -6.65 -5.67
N VAL A 6 -12.33 -5.58 -5.97
CA VAL A 6 -10.88 -5.51 -5.87
C VAL A 6 -10.50 -4.30 -5.04
N VAL A 7 -9.73 -4.52 -3.97
CA VAL A 7 -9.25 -3.47 -3.07
C VAL A 7 -7.73 -3.43 -3.14
N PHE A 8 -7.20 -2.23 -3.24
CA PHE A 8 -5.76 -2.00 -3.36
C PHE A 8 -5.20 -1.35 -2.10
N ASP A 9 -4.00 -1.77 -1.70
CA ASP A 9 -3.11 -0.93 -0.91
C ASP A 9 -2.64 0.28 -1.73
N VAL A 10 -1.95 1.22 -1.09
CA VAL A 10 -1.51 2.49 -1.71
C VAL A 10 -0.01 2.46 -2.00
N GLY A 11 0.82 2.53 -0.95
CA GLY A 11 2.26 2.62 -1.08
C GLY A 11 2.86 1.38 -1.74
N GLU A 12 3.76 1.56 -2.68
CA GLU A 12 4.41 0.47 -3.43
C GLU A 12 3.45 -0.53 -4.10
N THR A 13 2.16 -0.19 -4.12
CA THR A 13 1.11 -0.93 -4.86
C THR A 13 0.54 -0.08 -5.99
N LEU A 14 -0.04 1.07 -5.68
CA LEU A 14 -0.53 2.05 -6.66
C LEU A 14 0.45 3.22 -6.83
N VAL A 15 1.23 3.51 -5.81
CA VAL A 15 2.07 4.70 -5.67
C VAL A 15 3.53 4.30 -5.45
N ASP A 16 4.42 4.90 -6.23
CA ASP A 16 5.87 4.86 -6.02
C ASP A 16 6.25 5.84 -4.90
N GLU A 17 6.71 5.33 -3.78
CA GLU A 17 7.11 6.13 -2.62
C GLU A 17 8.54 6.68 -2.70
N THR A 18 9.27 6.47 -3.81
CA THR A 18 10.67 6.90 -3.97
C THR A 18 10.88 8.36 -3.66
N GLU A 19 10.04 9.25 -4.21
CA GLU A 19 10.17 10.69 -3.96
C GLU A 19 9.74 11.08 -2.54
N SER A 20 8.77 10.39 -1.96
CA SER A 20 8.34 10.63 -0.57
C SER A 20 9.47 10.31 0.43
N TRP A 21 10.10 9.15 0.28
CA TRP A 21 11.25 8.78 1.10
C TRP A 21 12.51 9.60 0.77
N GLY A 22 12.68 9.97 -0.50
CA GLY A 22 13.76 10.87 -0.94
C GLY A 22 13.65 12.26 -0.31
N ASP A 23 12.44 12.82 -0.22
CA ASP A 23 12.22 14.12 0.43
C ASP A 23 12.51 14.07 1.95
N TRP A 24 12.25 12.95 2.61
CA TRP A 24 12.69 12.74 3.99
C TRP A 24 14.22 12.72 4.12
N ALA A 25 14.91 12.03 3.22
CA ALA A 25 16.38 12.02 3.20
C ALA A 25 16.94 13.44 3.04
N ASP A 26 16.40 14.19 2.07
CA ASP A 26 16.81 15.57 1.79
C ASP A 26 16.54 16.50 2.99
N TRP A 27 15.38 16.36 3.65
CA TRP A 27 15.05 17.10 4.87
C TRP A 27 16.02 16.84 6.01
N LEU A 28 16.43 15.61 6.19
CA LEU A 28 17.40 15.22 7.23
C LEU A 28 18.84 15.57 6.86
N GLY A 29 19.12 16.01 5.63
CA GLY A 29 20.45 16.22 5.12
C GLY A 29 21.27 14.95 4.96
N VAL A 30 20.60 13.81 4.73
CA VAL A 30 21.23 12.49 4.54
C VAL A 30 21.20 12.16 3.05
N PRO A 31 22.31 11.65 2.46
CA PRO A 31 22.27 11.19 1.08
C PRO A 31 21.17 10.15 0.86
N ARG A 32 20.36 10.28 -0.21
CA ARG A 32 19.22 9.40 -0.51
C ARG A 32 19.64 7.91 -0.54
N LEU A 33 20.79 7.58 -1.12
CA LEU A 33 21.32 6.21 -1.11
C LEU A 33 21.53 5.68 0.31
N THR A 34 22.07 6.50 1.22
CA THR A 34 22.25 6.11 2.63
C THR A 34 20.92 5.88 3.31
N PHE A 35 19.94 6.75 3.07
CA PHE A 35 18.59 6.62 3.62
C PHE A 35 17.94 5.32 3.14
N PHE A 36 17.92 5.06 1.84
CA PHE A 36 17.29 3.86 1.25
C PHE A 36 17.98 2.57 1.68
N ALA A 37 19.31 2.56 1.78
CA ALA A 37 20.04 1.40 2.29
C ALA A 37 19.69 1.12 3.76
N THR A 38 19.56 2.17 4.58
CA THR A 38 19.16 2.03 5.98
C THR A 38 17.71 1.55 6.09
N LEU A 39 16.79 2.10 5.31
CA LEU A 39 15.40 1.64 5.23
C LEU A 39 15.34 0.16 4.82
N GLY A 40 16.05 -0.23 3.77
CA GLY A 40 16.15 -1.63 3.35
C GLY A 40 16.68 -2.55 4.45
N SER A 41 17.65 -2.10 5.24
CA SER A 41 18.17 -2.88 6.38
C SER A 41 17.13 -3.05 7.50
N VAL A 42 16.28 -2.03 7.74
CA VAL A 42 15.17 -2.10 8.70
C VAL A 42 14.12 -3.11 8.21
N ILE A 43 13.70 -2.99 6.97
CA ILE A 43 12.76 -3.93 6.35
C ILE A 43 13.31 -5.36 6.40
N ALA A 44 14.60 -5.51 6.09
CA ALA A 44 15.28 -6.79 6.07
C ALA A 44 15.30 -7.50 7.41
N ARG A 45 15.24 -6.82 8.54
CA ARG A 45 15.14 -7.47 9.88
C ARG A 45 13.69 -7.54 10.41
N GLY A 46 12.70 -7.11 9.61
CA GLY A 46 11.29 -7.09 10.01
C GLY A 46 10.94 -5.95 10.98
N GLY A 47 11.73 -4.89 11.00
CA GLY A 47 11.51 -3.71 11.84
C GLY A 47 10.42 -2.78 11.27
N ASP A 48 9.91 -1.88 12.11
CA ASP A 48 9.06 -0.78 11.67
C ASP A 48 9.90 0.19 10.82
N HIS A 49 9.40 0.58 9.64
CA HIS A 49 10.10 1.50 8.74
C HIS A 49 10.48 2.82 9.42
N ARG A 50 9.71 3.25 10.43
CA ARG A 50 10.03 4.46 11.21
C ARG A 50 11.33 4.36 12.00
N GLU A 51 11.86 3.16 12.21
CA GLU A 51 13.16 2.98 12.86
C GLU A 51 14.33 3.54 12.03
N VAL A 52 14.13 3.79 10.74
CA VAL A 52 15.13 4.46 9.90
C VAL A 52 15.51 5.83 10.46
N PHE A 53 14.56 6.56 11.03
CA PHE A 53 14.78 7.91 11.53
C PHE A 53 15.72 7.98 12.73
N PRO A 54 15.48 7.27 13.85
CA PRO A 54 16.42 7.29 14.98
C PRO A 54 17.77 6.62 14.66
N ILE A 55 17.85 5.73 13.68
CA ILE A 55 19.14 5.20 13.22
C ILE A 55 19.97 6.32 12.55
N LEU A 56 19.35 7.11 11.69
CA LEU A 56 20.05 8.19 10.96
C LEU A 56 20.23 9.46 11.80
N ARG A 57 19.30 9.75 12.70
CA ARG A 57 19.33 10.90 13.62
C ARG A 57 18.90 10.49 15.01
N PRO A 58 19.82 10.04 15.88
CA PRO A 58 19.47 9.68 17.25
C PRO A 58 18.77 10.82 18.01
N GLY A 59 17.68 10.49 18.71
CA GLY A 59 16.90 11.45 19.48
C GLY A 59 15.91 12.30 18.66
N ILE A 60 15.67 11.98 17.40
CA ILE A 60 14.70 12.68 16.54
C ILE A 60 13.29 12.61 17.13
N ASP A 61 12.59 13.74 17.17
CA ASP A 61 11.12 13.80 17.35
C ASP A 61 10.46 13.81 15.96
N LEU A 62 10.06 12.64 15.50
CA LEU A 62 9.47 12.48 14.17
C LEU A 62 8.19 13.30 13.98
N ALA A 63 7.39 13.45 15.05
CA ALA A 63 6.16 14.23 14.97
C ALA A 63 6.46 15.74 14.83
N ALA A 64 7.47 16.24 15.56
CA ALA A 64 7.94 17.61 15.40
C ALA A 64 8.53 17.87 14.01
N GLU A 65 9.35 16.94 13.50
CA GLU A 65 9.92 17.05 12.16
C GLU A 65 8.86 17.01 11.06
N SER A 66 7.82 16.16 11.19
CA SER A 66 6.68 16.13 10.26
C SER A 66 5.97 17.49 10.21
N ARG A 67 5.69 18.09 11.36
CA ARG A 67 5.08 19.42 11.43
C ARG A 67 5.98 20.51 10.83
N ALA A 68 7.29 20.43 11.08
CA ALA A 68 8.26 21.39 10.53
C ALA A 68 8.36 21.29 9.00
N ARG A 69 8.36 20.07 8.46
CA ARG A 69 8.33 19.83 6.99
C ARG A 69 7.07 20.43 6.36
N GLN A 70 5.91 20.17 6.96
CA GLN A 70 4.64 20.72 6.48
C GLN A 70 4.65 22.26 6.52
N ALA A 71 5.13 22.87 7.61
CA ALA A 71 5.26 24.33 7.72
C ALA A 71 6.26 24.93 6.71
N ALA A 72 7.26 24.17 6.30
CA ALA A 72 8.22 24.56 5.26
C ALA A 72 7.70 24.32 3.83
N GLY A 73 6.42 23.94 3.66
CA GLY A 73 5.83 23.65 2.36
C GLY A 73 6.37 22.39 1.69
N ARG A 74 7.01 21.51 2.48
CA ARG A 74 7.44 20.22 1.96
C ARG A 74 6.25 19.30 1.78
N ARG A 75 6.39 18.36 0.88
CA ARG A 75 5.40 17.37 0.54
C ARG A 75 4.86 16.65 1.80
N ALA A 76 3.57 16.80 2.06
CA ALA A 76 2.92 16.17 3.22
C ALA A 76 2.26 14.84 2.86
N ALA A 77 1.84 14.67 1.61
CA ALA A 77 1.08 13.51 1.14
C ALA A 77 1.50 13.10 -0.27
N VAL A 78 1.04 11.95 -0.69
CA VAL A 78 1.06 11.44 -2.05
C VAL A 78 0.39 12.42 -3.01
N THR A 79 0.86 12.50 -4.24
CA THR A 79 0.22 13.25 -5.33
C THR A 79 -0.10 12.30 -6.48
N ILE A 80 -0.85 12.80 -7.47
CA ILE A 80 -1.20 12.00 -8.64
C ILE A 80 0.03 11.62 -9.48
N ASP A 81 1.07 12.43 -9.45
CA ASP A 81 2.32 12.18 -10.18
C ASP A 81 3.15 11.04 -9.59
N ASP A 82 2.80 10.56 -8.39
CA ASP A 82 3.46 9.43 -7.75
C ASP A 82 2.88 8.09 -8.14
N PHE A 83 1.74 8.07 -8.83
CA PHE A 83 1.13 6.81 -9.23
C PHE A 83 2.00 6.09 -10.25
N TYR A 84 2.14 4.79 -10.07
CA TYR A 84 2.76 3.94 -11.07
C TYR A 84 2.00 4.06 -12.40
N PRO A 85 2.69 3.98 -13.56
CA PRO A 85 2.06 4.20 -14.87
C PRO A 85 0.89 3.26 -15.18
N ASP A 86 0.91 2.03 -14.65
CA ASP A 86 -0.12 1.01 -14.81
C ASP A 86 -1.30 1.17 -13.84
N ALA A 87 -1.17 1.97 -12.77
CA ALA A 87 -2.15 2.03 -11.69
C ALA A 87 -3.51 2.57 -12.16
N LEU A 88 -3.56 3.79 -12.71
CA LEU A 88 -4.82 4.39 -13.13
C LEU A 88 -5.46 3.64 -14.30
N VAL A 89 -4.64 3.08 -15.19
CA VAL A 89 -5.12 2.25 -16.31
C VAL A 89 -5.80 1.00 -15.78
N CYS A 90 -5.18 0.31 -14.82
CA CYS A 90 -5.73 -0.87 -14.18
C CYS A 90 -7.04 -0.58 -13.45
N LEU A 91 -7.09 0.48 -12.63
CA LEU A 91 -8.30 0.85 -11.88
C LEU A 91 -9.49 1.09 -12.82
N ARG A 92 -9.30 1.83 -13.92
CA ARG A 92 -10.34 2.09 -14.93
C ARG A 92 -10.78 0.80 -15.62
N ALA A 93 -9.83 -0.01 -16.07
CA ALA A 93 -10.13 -1.28 -16.73
C ALA A 93 -10.95 -2.24 -15.85
N LEU A 94 -10.68 -2.30 -14.54
CA LEU A 94 -11.45 -3.10 -13.62
C LEU A 94 -12.89 -2.60 -13.45
N VAL A 95 -13.08 -1.29 -13.37
CA VAL A 95 -14.43 -0.69 -13.32
C VAL A 95 -15.19 -0.98 -14.61
N GLU A 96 -14.56 -0.83 -15.78
CA GLU A 96 -15.15 -1.15 -17.09
C GLU A 96 -15.50 -2.63 -17.21
N ALA A 97 -14.71 -3.51 -16.59
CA ALA A 97 -14.99 -4.95 -16.52
C ALA A 97 -16.09 -5.32 -15.51
N GLY A 98 -16.64 -4.34 -14.78
CA GLY A 98 -17.75 -4.53 -13.85
C GLY A 98 -17.35 -4.89 -12.42
N PHE A 99 -16.08 -4.80 -12.06
CA PHE A 99 -15.65 -4.96 -10.67
C PHE A 99 -15.97 -3.72 -9.84
N VAL A 100 -16.32 -3.94 -8.58
CA VAL A 100 -16.34 -2.90 -7.56
C VAL A 100 -14.91 -2.63 -7.11
N VAL A 101 -14.43 -1.39 -7.25
CA VAL A 101 -13.04 -1.04 -6.97
C VAL A 101 -12.94 -0.18 -5.72
N GLY A 102 -12.01 -0.53 -4.83
CA GLY A 102 -11.71 0.21 -3.61
C GLY A 102 -10.21 0.41 -3.39
N ILE A 103 -9.87 1.41 -2.58
CA ILE A 103 -8.50 1.66 -2.12
C ILE A 103 -8.54 1.78 -0.59
N ALA A 104 -7.73 0.99 0.10
CA ALA A 104 -7.64 1.02 1.55
C ALA A 104 -6.24 0.65 2.01
N GLY A 105 -5.55 1.54 2.73
CA GLY A 105 -4.16 1.35 3.12
C GLY A 105 -3.78 2.01 4.45
N ASN A 106 -2.57 1.73 4.93
CA ASN A 106 -1.98 2.40 6.08
C ASN A 106 -1.46 3.79 5.67
N GLN A 107 -2.39 4.75 5.59
CA GLN A 107 -2.13 6.09 5.09
C GLN A 107 -2.67 7.17 6.04
N PRO A 108 -2.10 8.39 6.01
CA PRO A 108 -2.73 9.57 6.58
C PRO A 108 -4.07 9.87 5.90
N SER A 109 -4.98 10.51 6.63
CA SER A 109 -6.32 10.86 6.12
C SER A 109 -6.29 11.84 4.95
N GLU A 110 -5.25 12.68 4.86
CA GLU A 110 -5.05 13.62 3.75
C GLU A 110 -4.91 12.90 2.39
N THR A 111 -4.35 11.69 2.38
CA THR A 111 -4.21 10.86 1.17
C THR A 111 -5.58 10.56 0.54
N GLU A 112 -6.64 10.43 1.35
CA GLU A 112 -7.99 10.15 0.83
C GLU A 112 -8.50 11.22 -0.12
N SER A 113 -8.15 12.48 0.09
CA SER A 113 -8.54 13.57 -0.80
C SER A 113 -7.92 13.43 -2.19
N VAL A 114 -6.67 12.98 -2.26
CA VAL A 114 -5.99 12.69 -3.53
C VAL A 114 -6.64 11.48 -4.21
N LEU A 115 -6.86 10.41 -3.47
CA LEU A 115 -7.50 9.20 -4.01
C LEU A 115 -8.93 9.45 -4.49
N ALA A 116 -9.71 10.25 -3.77
CA ALA A 116 -11.06 10.63 -4.15
C ALA A 116 -11.12 11.58 -5.37
N SER A 117 -10.02 12.28 -5.69
CA SER A 117 -9.91 13.15 -6.86
C SER A 117 -9.57 12.40 -8.16
N LEU A 118 -9.27 11.09 -8.06
CA LEU A 118 -9.03 10.28 -9.24
C LEU A 118 -10.31 10.19 -10.08
N ASP A 119 -10.17 10.33 -11.40
CA ASP A 119 -11.28 10.14 -12.33
C ASP A 119 -11.55 8.63 -12.52
N VAL A 120 -11.92 7.98 -11.40
CA VAL A 120 -12.29 6.56 -11.31
C VAL A 120 -13.39 6.44 -10.28
N PRO A 121 -14.52 5.77 -10.57
CA PRO A 121 -15.60 5.56 -9.61
C PRO A 121 -15.21 4.52 -8.55
N LEU A 122 -14.58 4.99 -7.47
CA LEU A 122 -14.17 4.15 -6.35
C LEU A 122 -15.32 3.97 -5.36
N ALA A 123 -15.67 2.72 -5.05
CA ALA A 123 -16.71 2.39 -4.07
C ALA A 123 -16.20 2.52 -2.62
N LEU A 124 -14.89 2.44 -2.42
CA LEU A 124 -14.26 2.59 -1.11
C LEU A 124 -12.95 3.39 -1.26
N VAL A 125 -12.81 4.43 -0.46
CA VAL A 125 -11.53 5.14 -0.23
C VAL A 125 -11.35 5.26 1.27
N ALA A 126 -10.31 4.61 1.82
CA ALA A 126 -10.11 4.53 3.25
C ALA A 126 -8.63 4.60 3.65
N SER A 127 -8.39 5.29 4.75
CA SER A 127 -7.10 5.36 5.42
C SER A 127 -7.16 4.74 6.82
N SER A 128 -6.04 4.16 7.25
CA SER A 128 -5.91 3.67 8.63
C SER A 128 -6.11 4.77 9.67
N GLU A 129 -5.67 5.98 9.37
CA GLU A 129 -5.82 7.10 10.30
C GLU A 129 -7.29 7.45 10.52
N ARG A 130 -8.10 7.58 9.46
CA ARG A 130 -9.54 7.85 9.58
C ARG A 130 -10.29 6.72 10.26
N TRP A 131 -9.90 5.48 9.98
CA TRP A 131 -10.54 4.31 10.60
C TRP A 131 -10.08 4.06 12.04
N GLY A 132 -8.92 4.60 12.47
CA GLY A 132 -8.30 4.28 13.75
C GLY A 132 -7.85 2.82 13.84
N ILE A 133 -7.70 2.14 12.71
CA ILE A 133 -7.34 0.73 12.60
C ILE A 133 -6.26 0.60 11.54
N HIS A 134 -5.18 -0.11 11.86
CA HIS A 134 -4.02 -0.25 10.97
C HIS A 134 -3.81 -1.71 10.56
N LYS A 135 -3.42 -1.95 9.32
CA LYS A 135 -2.87 -3.25 8.92
C LYS A 135 -1.61 -3.53 9.76
N PRO A 136 -1.37 -4.76 10.21
CA PRO A 136 -2.04 -6.00 9.83
C PRO A 136 -3.22 -6.41 10.76
N ASP A 137 -3.83 -5.49 11.51
CA ASP A 137 -4.97 -5.82 12.38
C ASP A 137 -6.10 -6.48 11.57
N PRO A 138 -6.59 -7.67 11.96
CA PRO A 138 -7.72 -8.33 11.27
C PRO A 138 -8.98 -7.44 11.16
N ALA A 139 -9.18 -6.52 12.11
CA ALA A 139 -10.30 -5.58 12.08
C ALA A 139 -10.27 -4.65 10.86
N PHE A 140 -9.08 -4.36 10.29
CA PHE A 140 -8.95 -3.56 9.08
C PHE A 140 -9.62 -4.27 7.88
N PHE A 141 -9.33 -5.54 7.69
CA PHE A 141 -9.90 -6.35 6.60
C PHE A 141 -11.38 -6.65 6.82
N ALA A 142 -11.79 -6.93 8.06
CA ALA A 142 -13.20 -7.08 8.41
C ALA A 142 -14.03 -5.82 8.09
N LYS A 143 -13.42 -4.64 8.28
CA LYS A 143 -14.06 -3.37 7.94
C LYS A 143 -14.21 -3.21 6.43
N ILE A 144 -13.20 -3.59 5.61
CA ILE A 144 -13.34 -3.63 4.14
C ILE A 144 -14.56 -4.48 3.73
N VAL A 145 -14.67 -5.69 4.27
CA VAL A 145 -15.78 -6.61 4.00
C VAL A 145 -17.12 -5.95 4.33
N THR A 146 -17.21 -5.31 5.50
CA THR A 146 -18.43 -4.63 5.96
C THR A 146 -18.82 -3.46 5.05
N GLU A 147 -17.86 -2.62 4.68
CA GLU A 147 -18.08 -1.42 3.85
C GLU A 147 -18.52 -1.79 2.42
N LEU A 148 -17.97 -2.87 1.86
CA LEU A 148 -18.30 -3.32 0.51
C LEU A 148 -19.54 -4.22 0.44
N GLY A 149 -19.89 -4.92 1.53
CA GLY A 149 -21.07 -5.77 1.62
C GLY A 149 -21.00 -7.06 0.79
N PHE A 150 -19.80 -7.54 0.46
CA PHE A 150 -19.58 -8.81 -0.22
C PHE A 150 -19.06 -9.87 0.77
N GLU A 151 -19.18 -11.14 0.38
CA GLU A 151 -18.51 -12.22 1.12
C GLU A 151 -16.98 -12.07 0.99
N PRO A 152 -16.19 -12.39 2.03
CA PRO A 152 -14.74 -12.24 1.98
C PRO A 152 -14.10 -12.88 0.74
N ALA A 153 -14.53 -14.08 0.36
CA ALA A 153 -14.01 -14.81 -0.80
C ALA A 153 -14.37 -14.19 -2.16
N GLU A 154 -15.25 -13.18 -2.19
CA GLU A 154 -15.62 -12.40 -3.38
C GLU A 154 -14.81 -11.11 -3.52
N ILE A 155 -13.93 -10.81 -2.54
CA ILE A 155 -13.07 -9.62 -2.51
C ILE A 155 -11.61 -10.05 -2.73
N ALA A 156 -10.96 -9.47 -3.73
CA ALA A 156 -9.50 -9.55 -3.88
C ALA A 156 -8.84 -8.35 -3.19
N TYR A 157 -7.79 -8.58 -2.44
CA TYR A 157 -6.93 -7.53 -1.87
C TYR A 157 -5.54 -7.60 -2.50
N VAL A 158 -5.10 -6.51 -3.10
CA VAL A 158 -3.81 -6.38 -3.80
C VAL A 158 -2.86 -5.55 -2.95
N GLY A 159 -1.68 -6.08 -2.64
CA GLY A 159 -0.66 -5.35 -1.88
C GLY A 159 0.74 -5.92 -2.05
N ASP A 160 1.74 -5.12 -1.72
CA ASP A 160 3.17 -5.43 -1.89
C ASP A 160 3.81 -6.11 -0.67
N ARG A 161 3.15 -6.05 0.49
CA ARG A 161 3.72 -6.53 1.74
C ARG A 161 3.13 -7.86 2.18
N VAL A 162 4.01 -8.86 2.29
CA VAL A 162 3.61 -10.21 2.74
C VAL A 162 3.06 -10.18 4.18
N ASP A 163 3.69 -9.41 5.07
CA ASP A 163 3.35 -9.31 6.50
C ASP A 163 2.10 -8.44 6.76
N ASN A 164 1.89 -7.43 5.95
CA ASN A 164 0.92 -6.37 6.20
C ASN A 164 -0.35 -6.49 5.35
N ASP A 165 -0.23 -7.07 4.14
CA ASP A 165 -1.31 -7.19 3.17
C ASP A 165 -1.70 -8.64 2.93
N VAL A 166 -0.78 -9.46 2.41
CA VAL A 166 -1.06 -10.80 1.88
C VAL A 166 -1.54 -11.75 2.97
N LYS A 167 -0.70 -11.99 3.99
CA LYS A 167 -1.05 -12.92 5.08
C LYS A 167 -2.29 -12.48 5.86
N PRO A 168 -2.46 -11.20 6.22
CA PRO A 168 -3.67 -10.76 6.94
C PRO A 168 -4.93 -10.82 6.07
N ALA A 169 -4.88 -10.44 4.78
CA ALA A 169 -6.01 -10.55 3.87
C ALA A 169 -6.46 -12.00 3.71
N ALA A 170 -5.52 -12.93 3.46
CA ALA A 170 -5.81 -14.36 3.37
C ALA A 170 -6.43 -14.92 4.67
N ARG A 171 -5.92 -14.52 5.84
CA ARG A 171 -6.49 -14.92 7.15
C ARG A 171 -7.91 -14.39 7.36
N ALA A 172 -8.24 -13.25 6.79
CA ALA A 172 -9.59 -12.68 6.82
C ALA A 172 -10.54 -13.31 5.77
N GLY A 173 -10.04 -14.26 4.97
CA GLY A 173 -10.80 -14.97 3.95
C GLY A 173 -10.90 -14.26 2.60
N LEU A 174 -10.20 -13.13 2.41
CA LEU A 174 -10.11 -12.45 1.14
C LEU A 174 -9.17 -13.21 0.20
N ARG A 175 -9.32 -12.98 -1.11
CA ARG A 175 -8.34 -13.42 -2.09
C ARG A 175 -7.13 -12.49 -2.09
N ALA A 176 -6.01 -12.99 -1.60
CA ALA A 176 -4.79 -12.21 -1.46
C ALA A 176 -3.98 -12.25 -2.76
N ILE A 177 -3.73 -11.09 -3.35
CA ILE A 177 -2.87 -10.94 -4.54
C ILE A 177 -1.63 -10.16 -4.14
N PHE A 178 -0.48 -10.81 -4.29
CA PHE A 178 0.81 -10.20 -4.02
C PHE A 178 1.33 -9.51 -5.28
N ILE A 179 1.64 -8.21 -5.18
CA ILE A 179 2.36 -7.51 -6.23
C ILE A 179 3.83 -7.36 -5.83
N ARG A 180 4.75 -7.84 -6.66
CA ARG A 180 6.17 -7.74 -6.41
C ARG A 180 6.73 -6.40 -6.87
N ARG A 181 6.48 -5.37 -6.04
CA ARG A 181 6.83 -3.98 -6.30
C ARG A 181 7.39 -3.35 -5.04
N GLY A 182 8.33 -2.42 -5.18
CA GLY A 182 8.93 -1.74 -4.05
C GLY A 182 9.83 -2.59 -3.13
N PRO A 183 10.48 -1.96 -2.15
CA PRO A 183 11.53 -2.61 -1.35
C PRO A 183 10.99 -3.72 -0.44
N TRP A 184 9.76 -3.59 0.09
CA TRP A 184 9.19 -4.64 0.96
C TRP A 184 8.96 -5.92 0.20
N ALA A 185 8.36 -5.83 -0.99
CA ALA A 185 8.07 -7.01 -1.79
C ALA A 185 9.34 -7.77 -2.18
N PHE A 186 10.37 -7.07 -2.69
CA PHE A 186 11.63 -7.71 -3.06
C PHE A 186 12.38 -8.32 -1.88
N ILE A 187 12.36 -7.68 -0.72
CA ILE A 187 13.04 -8.17 0.48
C ILE A 187 12.26 -9.32 1.12
N GLN A 188 10.93 -9.24 1.20
CA GLN A 188 10.09 -10.23 1.87
C GLN A 188 9.87 -11.48 1.01
N ALA A 189 9.72 -11.34 -0.32
CA ALA A 189 9.56 -12.48 -1.22
C ALA A 189 10.74 -13.47 -1.20
N GLY A 190 11.95 -12.98 -0.89
CA GLY A 190 13.12 -13.85 -0.75
C GLY A 190 13.20 -14.65 0.57
N ARG A 191 12.28 -14.42 1.50
CA ARG A 191 12.31 -15.02 2.84
C ARG A 191 11.22 -16.07 3.07
N ASP A 192 10.04 -15.83 2.51
CA ASP A 192 8.89 -16.71 2.61
C ASP A 192 8.67 -17.40 1.26
N ASP A 193 8.90 -18.68 1.21
CA ASP A 193 8.69 -19.52 0.03
C ASP A 193 7.32 -20.21 0.12
N PRO A 194 6.44 -20.04 -0.85
CA PRO A 194 6.03 -18.82 -1.53
C PRO A 194 5.18 -17.92 -0.61
N PRO A 195 4.96 -16.63 -0.88
CA PRO A 195 4.00 -15.85 -0.12
C PRO A 195 2.64 -16.57 -0.13
N ALA A 196 1.94 -16.55 1.02
CA ALA A 196 0.62 -17.19 1.15
C ALA A 196 -0.45 -16.41 0.36
N ALA A 197 -0.15 -16.11 -0.90
CA ALA A 197 -0.99 -15.39 -1.84
C ALA A 197 -1.73 -16.39 -2.75
N ASP A 198 -2.98 -16.07 -3.09
CA ASP A 198 -3.74 -16.82 -4.10
C ASP A 198 -3.17 -16.60 -5.51
N SER A 199 -2.55 -15.44 -5.74
CA SER A 199 -1.81 -15.11 -6.98
C SER A 199 -0.68 -14.12 -6.70
N SER A 200 0.35 -14.13 -7.57
CA SER A 200 1.45 -13.15 -7.55
C SER A 200 1.60 -12.54 -8.93
N ILE A 201 1.85 -11.23 -8.96
CA ILE A 201 2.02 -10.43 -10.18
C ILE A 201 3.23 -9.50 -10.04
N ASP A 202 3.84 -9.13 -11.16
CA ASP A 202 4.93 -8.16 -11.22
C ASP A 202 4.46 -6.77 -11.70
N SER A 203 3.27 -6.70 -12.31
CA SER A 203 2.64 -5.47 -12.80
C SER A 203 1.13 -5.57 -12.64
N LEU A 204 0.47 -4.42 -12.48
CA LEU A 204 -0.99 -4.35 -12.47
C LEU A 204 -1.62 -4.69 -13.84
N ASP A 205 -0.84 -4.68 -14.92
CA ASP A 205 -1.28 -5.17 -16.24
C ASP A 205 -1.61 -6.68 -16.21
N GLU A 206 -1.03 -7.44 -15.28
CA GLU A 206 -1.27 -8.87 -15.12
C GLU A 206 -2.51 -9.18 -14.28
N LEU A 207 -3.04 -8.18 -13.55
CA LEU A 207 -4.11 -8.38 -12.59
C LEU A 207 -5.41 -8.94 -13.20
N PRO A 208 -5.87 -8.50 -14.40
CA PRO A 208 -7.08 -9.08 -15.00
C PRO A 208 -6.96 -10.59 -15.23
N ALA A 209 -5.80 -11.06 -15.69
CA ALA A 209 -5.54 -12.48 -15.89
C ALA A 209 -5.46 -13.25 -14.55
N ALA A 210 -4.83 -12.65 -13.54
CA ALA A 210 -4.78 -13.22 -12.20
C ALA A 210 -6.19 -13.41 -11.59
N LEU A 211 -7.06 -12.40 -11.71
CA LEU A 211 -8.46 -12.47 -11.23
C LEU A 211 -9.28 -13.53 -11.96
N ALA A 212 -9.10 -13.68 -13.27
CA ALA A 212 -9.79 -14.71 -14.04
C ALA A 212 -9.43 -16.15 -13.57
N ASN A 213 -8.20 -16.36 -13.12
CA ASN A 213 -7.74 -17.66 -12.61
C ASN A 213 -8.26 -17.96 -11.18
N LEU A 214 -8.76 -16.97 -10.45
CA LEU A 214 -9.31 -17.11 -9.10
C LEU A 214 -10.84 -17.30 -9.08
N SER A 215 -11.48 -17.28 -10.22
CA SER A 215 -12.94 -17.28 -10.40
C SER A 215 -13.54 -18.71 -10.44
#